data_9738cd8b6af0280cfea2c29314296a20
#
_entry.id   9738cd8b6af0280cfea2c29314296a20
#
_cell.length_a   1.000
_cell.length_b   1.000
_cell.length_c   1.000
_cell.angle_alpha   90.00
_cell.angle_beta   90.00
_cell.angle_gamma   90.00
#
_symmetry.space_group_name_H-M   'P 1'
#
loop_
_entity.id
_entity.type
_entity.pdbx_description
1 polymer ?
#
loop_
_entity_poly.entity_id
_entity_poly.type
_entity_poly.pdbx_seq_one_letter_code
_entity_poly.pdbx_strand_id
1 'polypeptide(L)'
;MYEKNGEKYFIVDSHVHLWDGRAQNHKNIHGKQFIDCFYDYHRNLSPESEVWDYDQYTYYGGDRFMKDLFTDGYVDHAIVQPTILAEFYKTGFSQYREIEDLRMANPGLITHNYAYDPRHGEAGLEKLHRDAAKHKFTGVKLYTADWYGESRGYQLDDMWSRRYLDACRELGVKNIHVHKGPTIRPLDKDA
;
A
#
# COMPACT_ATOMS: atom_id res chain seq x y z
N MET A 1 7.13 4.20 22.83
CA MET A 1 6.96 2.84 23.45
C MET A 1 5.74 2.83 24.36
N TYR A 2 4.90 1.82 24.21
CA TYR A 2 3.77 1.61 25.11
C TYR A 2 4.23 1.05 26.46
N GLU A 3 3.69 1.57 27.56
CA GLU A 3 4.02 1.12 28.90
C GLU A 3 2.78 0.59 29.62
N LYS A 4 2.87 -0.60 30.20
CA LYS A 4 1.80 -1.22 30.98
C LYS A 4 2.39 -2.01 32.15
N ASN A 5 1.89 -1.78 33.36
CA ASN A 5 2.33 -2.48 34.58
C ASN A 5 3.84 -2.36 34.87
N GLY A 6 4.46 -1.22 34.46
CA GLY A 6 5.91 -1.00 34.62
C GLY A 6 6.79 -1.64 33.56
N GLU A 7 6.18 -2.31 32.57
CA GLU A 7 6.89 -2.91 31.43
C GLU A 7 6.73 -2.03 30.20
N LYS A 8 7.81 -1.92 29.40
CA LYS A 8 7.84 -1.17 28.13
C LYS A 8 7.80 -2.13 26.96
N TYR A 9 6.91 -1.85 26.02
CA TYR A 9 6.70 -2.65 24.83
C TYR A 9 7.09 -1.86 23.58
N PHE A 10 7.92 -2.46 22.71
CA PHE A 10 8.20 -1.92 21.40
C PHE A 10 7.08 -2.34 20.45
N ILE A 11 6.34 -1.37 19.93
CA ILE A 11 5.16 -1.61 19.08
C ILE A 11 5.54 -1.43 17.62
N VAL A 12 5.35 -2.50 16.85
CA VAL A 12 5.49 -2.47 15.39
C VAL A 12 4.13 -2.58 14.74
N ASP A 13 3.73 -1.57 14.00
CA ASP A 13 2.60 -1.71 13.08
C ASP A 13 3.10 -2.21 11.73
N SER A 14 2.82 -3.48 11.45
CA SER A 14 3.33 -4.18 10.27
C SER A 14 2.51 -3.95 9.00
N HIS A 15 1.39 -3.20 9.07
CA HIS A 15 0.49 -3.05 7.94
C HIS A 15 -0.26 -1.72 7.95
N VAL A 16 0.42 -0.68 7.58
CA VAL A 16 -0.16 0.66 7.47
C VAL A 16 -0.13 1.17 6.03
N HIS A 17 -1.05 2.06 5.73
CA HIS A 17 -1.16 2.72 4.44
C HIS A 17 -1.20 4.23 4.63
N LEU A 18 -0.75 4.95 3.62
CA LEU A 18 -1.11 6.33 3.34
C LEU A 18 -1.61 6.40 1.90
N TRP A 19 -2.47 7.38 1.60
CA TRP A 19 -3.11 7.43 0.28
C TRP A 19 -3.49 8.83 -0.18
N ASP A 20 -3.61 8.96 -1.50
CA ASP A 20 -4.14 10.12 -2.19
C ASP A 20 -5.27 9.71 -3.16
N GLY A 21 -6.49 9.73 -2.65
CA GLY A 21 -7.72 9.50 -3.40
C GLY A 21 -8.37 10.78 -3.93
N ARG A 22 -7.69 11.93 -3.90
CA ARG A 22 -8.25 13.21 -4.35
C ARG A 22 -8.44 13.27 -5.87
N ALA A 23 -9.38 14.07 -6.32
CA ALA A 23 -9.81 14.17 -7.72
C ALA A 23 -8.67 14.43 -8.71
N GLN A 24 -7.66 15.25 -8.34
CA GLN A 24 -6.51 15.54 -9.20
C GLN A 24 -5.65 14.30 -9.51
N ASN A 25 -5.67 13.28 -8.63
CA ASN A 25 -4.96 12.03 -8.82
C ASN A 25 -5.77 10.98 -9.60
N HIS A 26 -7.08 11.19 -9.81
CA HIS A 26 -7.89 10.24 -10.57
C HIS A 26 -7.43 10.16 -12.03
N LYS A 27 -7.20 8.96 -12.52
CA LYS A 27 -6.91 8.68 -13.93
C LYS A 27 -8.20 8.62 -14.75
N ASN A 28 -9.28 8.16 -14.12
CA ASN A 28 -10.61 8.00 -14.71
C ASN A 28 -11.68 8.00 -13.60
N ILE A 29 -12.95 7.73 -13.97
CA ILE A 29 -14.07 7.70 -13.03
C ILE A 29 -13.92 6.61 -11.95
N HIS A 30 -13.21 5.53 -12.24
CA HIS A 30 -13.03 4.42 -11.31
C HIS A 30 -12.16 4.81 -10.10
N GLY A 31 -11.26 5.80 -10.26
CA GLY A 31 -10.54 6.38 -9.12
C GLY A 31 -11.49 7.02 -8.10
N LYS A 32 -12.50 7.75 -8.60
CA LYS A 32 -13.53 8.31 -7.72
C LYS A 32 -14.39 7.21 -7.08
N GLN A 33 -14.86 6.26 -7.88
CA GLN A 33 -15.68 5.15 -7.38
C GLN A 33 -14.96 4.34 -6.30
N PHE A 34 -13.65 4.13 -6.46
CA PHE A 34 -12.85 3.41 -5.48
C PHE A 34 -12.77 4.16 -4.14
N ILE A 35 -12.45 5.47 -4.15
CA ILE A 35 -12.36 6.22 -2.89
C ILE A 35 -13.74 6.42 -2.24
N ASP A 36 -14.82 6.56 -3.00
CA ASP A 36 -16.17 6.62 -2.47
C ASP A 36 -16.54 5.32 -1.75
N CYS A 37 -16.28 4.17 -2.39
CA CYS A 37 -16.51 2.85 -1.79
C CYS A 37 -15.63 2.65 -0.53
N PHE A 38 -14.39 3.08 -0.58
CA PHE A 38 -13.47 2.98 0.55
C PHE A 38 -13.91 3.87 1.72
N TYR A 39 -14.43 5.06 1.44
CA TYR A 39 -15.05 5.94 2.44
C TYR A 39 -16.33 5.34 3.02
N ASP A 40 -17.16 4.69 2.21
CA ASP A 40 -18.35 4.00 2.68
C ASP A 40 -18.04 2.90 3.68
N TYR A 41 -16.95 2.13 3.49
CA TYR A 41 -16.47 1.19 4.50
C TYR A 41 -16.09 1.90 5.80
N HIS A 42 -15.31 2.98 5.72
CA HIS A 42 -14.93 3.76 6.89
C HIS A 42 -16.16 4.25 7.66
N ARG A 43 -17.07 4.94 6.98
CA ARG A 43 -18.27 5.52 7.56
C ARG A 43 -19.20 4.49 8.20
N ASN A 44 -19.31 3.29 7.63
CA ASN A 44 -20.23 2.26 8.09
C ASN A 44 -19.62 1.30 9.13
N LEU A 45 -18.31 1.22 9.25
CA LEU A 45 -17.63 0.28 10.12
C LEU A 45 -16.94 0.94 11.32
N SER A 46 -16.66 2.24 11.25
CA SER A 46 -16.08 2.98 12.37
C SER A 46 -17.13 3.40 13.39
N PRO A 47 -16.77 3.54 14.68
CA PRO A 47 -17.60 4.24 15.65
C PRO A 47 -17.92 5.65 15.17
N GLU A 48 -19.12 6.15 15.43
CA GLU A 48 -19.60 7.46 14.94
C GLU A 48 -18.63 8.60 15.32
N SER A 49 -18.08 8.56 16.52
CA SER A 49 -17.09 9.55 17.01
C SER A 49 -15.78 9.54 16.26
N GLU A 50 -15.47 8.48 15.52
CA GLU A 50 -14.21 8.28 14.81
C GLU A 50 -14.35 8.41 13.28
N VAL A 51 -15.57 8.73 12.80
CA VAL A 51 -15.80 8.93 11.36
C VAL A 51 -15.21 10.26 10.92
N TRP A 52 -14.31 10.20 9.96
CA TRP A 52 -13.73 11.41 9.35
C TRP A 52 -14.65 12.02 8.30
N ASP A 53 -14.54 13.32 8.10
CA ASP A 53 -15.16 13.95 6.94
C ASP A 53 -14.60 13.39 5.64
N TYR A 54 -15.42 13.38 4.58
CA TYR A 54 -15.02 12.84 3.28
C TYR A 54 -13.74 13.50 2.73
N ASP A 55 -13.63 14.83 2.83
CA ASP A 55 -12.45 15.56 2.35
C ASP A 55 -11.18 15.15 3.11
N GLN A 56 -11.28 14.95 4.42
CA GLN A 56 -10.19 14.42 5.23
C GLN A 56 -9.82 12.99 4.85
N TYR A 57 -10.83 12.18 4.53
CA TYR A 57 -10.62 10.78 4.18
C TYR A 57 -10.01 10.60 2.80
N THR A 58 -10.25 11.51 1.87
CA THR A 58 -9.70 11.40 0.50
C THR A 58 -8.17 11.52 0.45
N TYR A 59 -7.56 12.10 1.48
CA TYR A 59 -6.10 12.21 1.58
C TYR A 59 -5.59 11.93 2.99
N TYR A 60 -4.87 10.85 3.12
CA TYR A 60 -4.13 10.51 4.33
C TYR A 60 -2.63 10.56 4.01
N GLY A 61 -2.06 11.75 4.15
CA GLY A 61 -0.68 12.05 3.80
C GLY A 61 0.29 11.96 4.97
N GLY A 62 1.56 12.21 4.66
CA GLY A 62 2.67 11.97 5.56
C GLY A 62 2.61 12.68 6.90
N ASP A 63 2.22 13.97 6.94
CA ASP A 63 2.15 14.73 8.20
C ASP A 63 1.14 14.12 9.17
N ARG A 64 -0.04 13.77 8.66
CA ARG A 64 -1.08 13.13 9.46
C ARG A 64 -0.68 11.71 9.88
N PHE A 65 -0.10 10.95 8.96
CA PHE A 65 0.43 9.62 9.23
C PHE A 65 1.45 9.65 10.38
N MET A 66 2.41 10.58 10.36
CA MET A 66 3.42 10.73 11.42
C MET A 66 2.79 11.10 12.75
N LYS A 67 1.81 12.02 12.71
CA LYS A 67 1.10 12.44 13.92
C LYS A 67 0.31 11.29 14.53
N ASP A 68 -0.55 10.65 13.75
CA ASP A 68 -1.48 9.64 14.25
C ASP A 68 -0.75 8.40 14.79
N LEU A 69 0.33 7.96 14.14
CA LEU A 69 1.05 6.75 14.56
C LEU A 69 2.09 7.01 15.67
N PHE A 70 2.92 8.03 15.49
CA PHE A 70 4.12 8.21 16.31
C PHE A 70 3.98 9.29 17.40
N THR A 71 2.98 10.17 17.30
CA THR A 71 2.74 11.22 18.31
C THR A 71 1.53 10.87 19.16
N ASP A 72 0.38 10.62 18.55
CA ASP A 72 -0.87 10.32 19.26
C ASP A 72 -1.01 8.82 19.56
N GLY A 73 -0.45 7.97 18.69
CA GLY A 73 -0.41 6.51 18.86
C GLY A 73 0.80 6.03 19.65
N TYR A 74 0.90 4.73 19.80
CA TYR A 74 1.97 4.06 20.54
C TYR A 74 2.97 3.33 19.64
N VAL A 75 2.95 3.61 18.33
CA VAL A 75 3.79 2.93 17.35
C VAL A 75 5.23 3.40 17.47
N ASP A 76 6.16 2.46 17.54
CA ASP A 76 7.60 2.72 17.56
C ASP A 76 8.23 2.48 16.18
N HIS A 77 7.61 1.63 15.36
CA HIS A 77 8.03 1.36 13.99
C HIS A 77 6.83 0.97 13.10
N ALA A 78 6.76 1.54 11.91
CA ALA A 78 5.70 1.25 10.93
C ALA A 78 6.26 0.61 9.65
N ILE A 79 5.55 -0.40 9.12
CA ILE A 79 5.84 -1.00 7.82
C ILE A 79 4.75 -0.59 6.83
N VAL A 80 5.07 0.35 5.96
CA VAL A 80 4.12 0.90 5.00
C VAL A 80 3.90 -0.06 3.84
N GLN A 81 2.64 -0.33 3.52
CA GLN A 81 2.23 -1.19 2.42
C GLN A 81 1.71 -0.32 1.27
N PRO A 82 2.38 -0.30 0.12
CA PRO A 82 1.92 0.48 -1.02
C PRO A 82 0.71 -0.18 -1.68
N THR A 83 -0.24 0.67 -2.09
CA THR A 83 -1.40 0.28 -2.91
C THR A 83 -1.39 1.14 -4.17
N ILE A 84 -1.01 0.58 -5.30
CA ILE A 84 -0.73 1.38 -6.50
C ILE A 84 -2.01 1.69 -7.27
N LEU A 85 -2.81 0.68 -7.60
CA LEU A 85 -4.03 0.83 -8.41
C LEU A 85 -3.79 1.69 -9.67
N ALA A 86 -2.80 1.29 -10.47
CA ALA A 86 -2.31 2.05 -11.62
C ALA A 86 -3.37 2.28 -12.71
N GLU A 87 -4.44 1.47 -12.74
CA GLU A 87 -5.58 1.67 -13.64
C GLU A 87 -6.50 2.82 -13.20
N PHE A 88 -6.49 3.18 -11.92
CA PHE A 88 -7.41 4.15 -11.32
C PHE A 88 -6.75 5.49 -11.02
N TYR A 89 -5.46 5.49 -10.66
CA TYR A 89 -4.73 6.66 -10.16
C TYR A 89 -3.48 6.97 -11.01
N LYS A 90 -3.22 8.26 -11.23
CA LYS A 90 -2.11 8.74 -12.06
C LYS A 90 -0.74 8.45 -11.45
N THR A 91 -0.62 8.63 -10.14
CA THR A 91 0.64 8.46 -9.40
C THR A 91 0.60 7.31 -8.40
N GLY A 92 -0.48 6.51 -8.45
CA GLY A 92 -0.79 5.48 -7.47
C GLY A 92 -1.72 6.00 -6.37
N PHE A 93 -2.48 5.11 -5.76
CA PHE A 93 -3.29 5.42 -4.58
C PHE A 93 -2.38 5.70 -3.38
N SER A 94 -1.37 4.83 -3.14
CA SER A 94 -0.25 5.14 -2.25
C SER A 94 0.94 5.61 -3.09
N GLN A 95 1.39 6.84 -2.88
CA GLN A 95 2.44 7.44 -3.69
C GLN A 95 3.82 7.00 -3.18
N TYR A 96 4.55 6.27 -3.99
CA TYR A 96 5.90 5.78 -3.64
C TYR A 96 6.85 6.89 -3.20
N ARG A 97 6.81 8.01 -3.89
CA ARG A 97 7.69 9.14 -3.58
C ARG A 97 7.46 9.68 -2.18
N GLU A 98 6.21 9.86 -1.79
CA GLU A 98 5.86 10.33 -0.46
C GLU A 98 6.32 9.35 0.63
N ILE A 99 6.10 8.04 0.41
CA ILE A 99 6.55 7.00 1.34
C ILE A 99 8.08 7.02 1.48
N GLU A 100 8.80 7.14 0.39
CA GLU A 100 10.26 7.17 0.39
C GLU A 100 10.81 8.43 1.07
N ASP A 101 10.22 9.59 0.79
CA ASP A 101 10.58 10.85 1.41
C ASP A 101 10.38 10.79 2.94
N LEU A 102 9.25 10.21 3.40
CA LEU A 102 8.99 9.98 4.82
C LEU A 102 10.00 9.04 5.46
N ARG A 103 10.31 7.94 4.80
CA ARG A 103 11.30 6.96 5.27
C ARG A 103 12.68 7.60 5.42
N MET A 104 13.09 8.40 4.44
CA MET A 104 14.40 9.08 4.48
C MET A 104 14.46 10.16 5.56
N ALA A 105 13.37 10.89 5.78
CA ALA A 105 13.28 11.90 6.82
C ALA A 105 13.19 11.31 8.24
N ASN A 106 12.73 10.07 8.38
CA ASN A 106 12.49 9.41 9.66
C ASN A 106 13.20 8.04 9.74
N PRO A 107 14.54 8.03 9.71
CA PRO A 107 15.29 6.78 9.73
C PRO A 107 15.04 6.02 11.05
N GLY A 108 14.75 4.72 10.93
CA GLY A 108 14.46 3.86 12.07
C GLY A 108 12.98 3.80 12.49
N LEU A 109 12.14 4.75 12.05
CA LEU A 109 10.70 4.72 12.34
C LEU A 109 9.89 4.03 11.22
N ILE A 110 10.34 4.12 10.00
CA ILE A 110 9.58 3.67 8.84
C ILE A 110 10.42 2.73 7.97
N THR A 111 9.83 1.61 7.63
CA THR A 111 10.21 0.81 6.46
C THR A 111 9.03 0.73 5.51
N HIS A 112 9.27 0.41 4.25
CA HIS A 112 8.17 0.17 3.32
C HIS A 112 8.43 -1.05 2.46
N ASN A 113 7.36 -1.67 2.00
CA ASN A 113 7.40 -2.72 1.02
C ASN A 113 7.31 -2.15 -0.39
N TYR A 114 7.78 -2.91 -1.36
CA TYR A 114 7.68 -2.59 -2.77
C TYR A 114 6.45 -3.27 -3.37
N ALA A 115 5.64 -2.54 -4.15
CA ALA A 115 4.55 -3.16 -4.90
C ALA A 115 5.03 -3.58 -6.28
N TYR A 116 4.68 -4.78 -6.68
CA TYR A 116 5.00 -5.35 -7.98
C TYR A 116 3.82 -6.16 -8.50
N ASP A 117 3.60 -6.08 -9.80
CA ASP A 117 2.62 -6.89 -10.50
C ASP A 117 3.34 -7.84 -11.47
N PRO A 118 3.24 -9.16 -11.25
CA PRO A 118 3.89 -10.15 -12.10
C PRO A 118 3.46 -10.08 -13.57
N ARG A 119 2.28 -9.53 -13.85
CA ARG A 119 1.76 -9.39 -15.22
C ARG A 119 2.55 -8.40 -16.08
N HIS A 120 3.40 -7.57 -15.47
CA HIS A 120 4.35 -6.72 -16.18
C HIS A 120 5.53 -7.51 -16.80
N GLY A 121 5.63 -8.81 -16.55
CA GLY A 121 6.59 -9.71 -17.19
C GLY A 121 8.05 -9.28 -17.02
N GLU A 122 8.84 -9.39 -18.08
CA GLU A 122 10.29 -9.08 -18.04
C GLU A 122 10.57 -7.64 -17.64
N ALA A 123 9.83 -6.67 -18.18
CA ALA A 123 10.01 -5.26 -17.84
C ALA A 123 9.80 -4.97 -16.35
N GLY A 124 8.86 -5.69 -15.72
CA GLY A 124 8.63 -5.63 -14.28
C GLY A 124 9.77 -6.24 -13.48
N LEU A 125 10.34 -7.36 -13.91
CA LEU A 125 11.52 -7.96 -13.27
C LEU A 125 12.73 -7.03 -13.34
N GLU A 126 13.02 -6.45 -14.50
CA GLU A 126 14.09 -5.46 -14.64
C GLU A 126 13.88 -4.25 -13.71
N LYS A 127 12.63 -3.80 -13.58
CA LYS A 127 12.28 -2.72 -12.66
C LYS A 127 12.54 -3.14 -11.21
N LEU A 128 12.15 -4.34 -10.80
CA LEU A 128 12.41 -4.88 -9.46
C LEU A 128 13.91 -4.86 -9.14
N HIS A 129 14.75 -5.36 -10.04
CA HIS A 129 16.20 -5.38 -9.83
C HIS A 129 16.80 -3.97 -9.70
N ARG A 130 16.38 -3.02 -10.56
CA ARG A 130 16.82 -1.62 -10.47
C ARG A 130 16.39 -0.97 -9.15
N ASP A 131 15.15 -1.18 -8.75
CA ASP A 131 14.62 -0.58 -7.54
C ASP A 131 15.22 -1.20 -6.28
N ALA A 132 15.46 -2.51 -6.26
CA ALA A 132 16.13 -3.18 -5.15
C ALA A 132 17.58 -2.67 -4.96
N ALA A 133 18.31 -2.45 -6.04
CA ALA A 133 19.65 -1.88 -5.98
C ALA A 133 19.64 -0.45 -5.41
N LYS A 134 18.57 0.31 -5.68
CA LYS A 134 18.45 1.72 -5.27
C LYS A 134 17.88 1.90 -3.85
N HIS A 135 16.87 1.15 -3.47
CA HIS A 135 16.03 1.44 -2.31
C HIS A 135 16.17 0.47 -1.13
N LYS A 136 16.88 -0.65 -1.29
CA LYS A 136 17.12 -1.64 -0.22
C LYS A 136 15.88 -2.05 0.59
N PHE A 137 14.76 -2.24 -0.08
CA PHE A 137 13.53 -2.72 0.60
C PHE A 137 13.66 -4.17 1.04
N THR A 138 12.97 -4.53 2.11
CA THR A 138 13.04 -5.87 2.73
C THR A 138 11.81 -6.72 2.47
N GLY A 139 10.77 -6.13 1.91
CA GLY A 139 9.51 -6.80 1.64
C GLY A 139 8.83 -6.29 0.38
N VAL A 140 7.90 -7.10 -0.12
CA VAL A 140 7.07 -6.77 -1.29
C VAL A 140 5.59 -6.95 -0.95
N LYS A 141 4.74 -6.17 -1.62
CA LYS A 141 3.29 -6.27 -1.54
C LYS A 141 2.73 -6.68 -2.88
N LEU A 142 1.93 -7.75 -2.89
CA LEU A 142 1.24 -8.28 -4.05
C LEU A 142 -0.27 -8.12 -3.90
N TYR A 143 -0.94 -7.77 -4.98
CA TYR A 143 -2.40 -7.69 -5.07
C TYR A 143 -2.91 -8.69 -6.11
N THR A 144 -3.05 -9.95 -5.70
CA THR A 144 -3.42 -11.05 -6.60
C THR A 144 -4.81 -10.89 -7.23
N ALA A 145 -5.69 -10.14 -6.58
CA ALA A 145 -7.05 -9.87 -7.03
C ALA A 145 -7.22 -8.50 -7.71
N ASP A 146 -6.12 -7.80 -8.01
CA ASP A 146 -6.17 -6.51 -8.70
C ASP A 146 -6.48 -6.70 -10.19
N TRP A 147 -7.29 -5.78 -10.73
CA TRP A 147 -7.63 -5.76 -12.15
C TRP A 147 -6.53 -5.03 -12.94
N TYR A 148 -6.09 -5.63 -14.03
CA TYR A 148 -5.12 -5.02 -14.94
C TYR A 148 -5.43 -5.42 -16.38
N GLY A 149 -5.80 -4.46 -17.23
CA GLY A 149 -6.29 -4.73 -18.58
C GLY A 149 -7.47 -5.70 -18.57
N GLU A 150 -7.38 -6.77 -19.32
CA GLU A 150 -8.38 -7.85 -19.35
C GLU A 150 -8.20 -8.89 -18.23
N SER A 151 -7.15 -8.79 -17.43
CA SER A 151 -6.86 -9.75 -16.37
C SER A 151 -7.62 -9.43 -15.10
N ARG A 152 -8.35 -10.41 -14.57
CA ARG A 152 -9.10 -10.31 -13.30
C ARG A 152 -8.29 -10.74 -12.08
N GLY A 153 -6.98 -10.63 -12.18
CA GLY A 153 -6.06 -11.07 -11.16
C GLY A 153 -5.03 -12.04 -11.70
N TYR A 154 -4.22 -12.59 -10.80
CA TYR A 154 -3.19 -13.58 -11.12
C TYR A 154 -3.01 -14.56 -9.98
N GLN A 155 -2.39 -15.70 -10.26
CA GLN A 155 -2.07 -16.71 -9.25
C GLN A 155 -0.59 -16.65 -8.87
N LEU A 156 -0.27 -17.00 -7.62
CA LEU A 156 1.12 -16.97 -7.15
C LEU A 156 1.98 -18.09 -7.76
N ASP A 157 1.37 -19.08 -8.35
CA ASP A 157 2.05 -20.17 -9.06
C ASP A 157 2.10 -20.00 -10.59
N ASP A 158 1.61 -18.87 -11.12
CA ASP A 158 1.84 -18.49 -12.51
C ASP A 158 3.33 -18.37 -12.82
N MET A 159 3.72 -18.59 -14.05
CA MET A 159 5.11 -18.53 -14.49
C MET A 159 5.80 -17.23 -14.07
N TRP A 160 5.18 -16.08 -14.30
CA TRP A 160 5.75 -14.79 -13.94
C TRP A 160 5.80 -14.56 -12.45
N SER A 161 4.78 -15.00 -11.70
CA SER A 161 4.78 -14.94 -10.24
C SER A 161 5.94 -15.74 -9.65
N ARG A 162 6.20 -16.95 -10.17
CA ARG A 162 7.34 -17.77 -9.74
C ARG A 162 8.67 -17.10 -10.03
N ARG A 163 8.87 -16.58 -11.25
CA ARG A 163 10.09 -15.83 -11.62
C ARG A 163 10.33 -14.62 -10.72
N TYR A 164 9.26 -13.91 -10.41
CA TYR A 164 9.33 -12.78 -9.50
C TYR A 164 9.70 -13.18 -8.07
N LEU A 165 9.10 -14.24 -7.53
CA LEU A 165 9.42 -14.76 -6.20
C LEU A 165 10.87 -15.28 -6.13
N ASP A 166 11.35 -15.91 -7.20
CA ASP A 166 12.76 -16.32 -7.31
C ASP A 166 13.71 -15.10 -7.30
N ALA A 167 13.40 -14.06 -8.06
CA ALA A 167 14.17 -12.82 -8.04
C ALA A 167 14.15 -12.15 -6.65
N CYS A 168 13.01 -12.13 -5.96
CA CYS A 168 12.93 -11.65 -4.58
C CYS A 168 13.88 -12.43 -3.66
N ARG A 169 13.92 -13.75 -3.78
CA ARG A 169 14.82 -14.61 -2.99
C ARG A 169 16.30 -14.31 -3.27
N GLU A 170 16.67 -14.14 -4.54
CA GLU A 170 18.02 -13.79 -4.96
C GLU A 170 18.45 -12.42 -4.44
N LEU A 171 17.54 -11.46 -4.42
CA LEU A 171 17.75 -10.11 -3.89
C LEU A 171 17.71 -10.02 -2.36
N GLY A 172 17.45 -11.14 -1.67
CA GLY A 172 17.34 -11.18 -0.20
C GLY A 172 16.07 -10.56 0.36
N VAL A 173 15.04 -10.35 -0.47
CA VAL A 173 13.70 -9.91 -0.04
C VAL A 173 12.99 -11.09 0.63
N LYS A 174 12.75 -10.99 1.94
CA LYS A 174 12.26 -12.11 2.75
C LYS A 174 10.78 -12.03 3.07
N ASN A 175 10.18 -10.84 2.98
CA ASN A 175 8.80 -10.61 3.39
C ASN A 175 7.92 -10.44 2.16
N ILE A 176 7.01 -11.38 1.96
CA ILE A 176 6.05 -11.35 0.87
C ILE A 176 4.65 -11.14 1.48
N HIS A 177 4.10 -9.95 1.28
CA HIS A 177 2.75 -9.61 1.72
C HIS A 177 1.78 -9.77 0.55
N VAL A 178 0.75 -10.58 0.74
CA VAL A 178 -0.26 -10.83 -0.29
C VAL A 178 -1.60 -10.30 0.18
N HIS A 179 -2.20 -9.40 -0.60
CA HIS A 179 -3.59 -9.00 -0.39
C HIS A 179 -4.52 -10.14 -0.75
N LYS A 180 -5.40 -10.51 0.17
CA LYS A 180 -6.47 -11.48 -0.05
C LYS A 180 -7.80 -10.79 0.24
N GLY A 181 -8.64 -10.67 -0.76
CA GLY A 181 -9.92 -9.97 -0.64
C GLY A 181 -10.70 -10.03 -1.96
N PRO A 182 -11.80 -9.29 -2.05
CA PRO A 182 -12.55 -9.16 -3.30
C PRO A 182 -11.68 -8.55 -4.39
N THR A 183 -11.99 -8.87 -5.64
CA THR A 183 -11.30 -8.31 -6.79
C THR A 183 -11.47 -6.79 -6.83
N ILE A 184 -10.36 -6.07 -6.92
CA ILE A 184 -10.35 -4.63 -7.13
C ILE A 184 -10.45 -4.40 -8.64
N ARG A 185 -11.61 -3.96 -9.10
CA ARG A 185 -11.93 -3.81 -10.53
C ARG A 185 -12.66 -2.49 -10.79
N PRO A 186 -12.66 -2.03 -12.06
CA PRO A 186 -13.58 -0.98 -12.49
C PRO A 186 -15.02 -1.34 -12.12
N LEU A 187 -15.72 -0.40 -11.51
CA LEU A 187 -17.16 -0.53 -11.24
C LEU A 187 -17.89 -0.11 -12.50
N ASP A 188 -18.27 -1.08 -13.31
CA ASP A 188 -19.08 -0.85 -14.48
C ASP A 188 -20.57 -0.97 -14.12
N LYS A 189 -21.42 -0.18 -14.80
CA LYS A 189 -22.87 -0.23 -14.56
C LYS A 189 -23.49 -1.57 -14.95
N ASP A 190 -22.79 -2.30 -15.80
CA ASP A 190 -23.22 -3.57 -16.38
C ASP A 190 -22.46 -4.77 -15.80
N ALA A 191 -21.76 -4.60 -14.66
CA ALA A 191 -20.96 -5.65 -14.02
C ALA A 191 -21.69 -6.26 -12.82
#